data_bf0840fd520fc6889fa975311ef32e83
#
_entry.id   bf0840fd520fc6889fa975311ef32e83
#
_cell.length_a   1.000
_cell.length_b   1.000
_cell.length_c   1.000
_cell.angle_alpha   90.00
_cell.angle_beta   90.00
_cell.angle_gamma   90.00
#
_symmetry.space_group_name_H-M   'P 1'
#
loop_
_entity.id
_entity.type
_entity.pdbx_description
1 polymer ?
#
loop_
_entity_poly.entity_id
_entity_poly.type
_entity_poly.pdbx_seq_one_letter_code
_entity_poly.pdbx_strand_id
1 'polypeptide(L)'
;MPKLVLALIAAVLAPAAAGAELPVFDAHVHYSHDAWETVPPKDAVALMRKAGLKRALVSSSNDQGTQMLYEAAPDLVVPELRPYRTRGDIATWVRDEAIVGYLEERLRRYRFVAIGEFHLFGADADLPVPRRMVALAREYGLMLHAHSDADAVERLFAQWPQARILWAHAGFERPERVREMLRKHQNLWADLAFRTDHAAGGKVVPEWRAAFLEFPDRFMVGTDTYVPERWHYLPEHARWSREWLADLPREVAERIAWRNGEAVIGGAFDRQRSPQGGAGG
;
A
#
# COMPACT_ATOMS: atom_id res chain seq x y z
N MET A 1 3.85 -39.31 -67.22
CA MET A 1 2.91 -38.93 -66.14
C MET A 1 3.74 -38.56 -64.92
N PRO A 2 3.88 -37.30 -64.55
CA PRO A 2 4.62 -36.94 -63.35
C PRO A 2 3.72 -37.06 -62.08
N LYS A 3 4.26 -37.70 -61.03
CA LYS A 3 3.62 -37.84 -59.73
C LYS A 3 3.79 -36.55 -58.93
N LEU A 4 2.67 -35.93 -58.63
CA LEU A 4 2.59 -34.76 -57.72
C LEU A 4 2.77 -35.25 -56.26
N VAL A 5 3.85 -34.83 -55.60
CA VAL A 5 4.04 -35.07 -54.17
C VAL A 5 3.50 -33.87 -53.41
N LEU A 6 2.37 -34.04 -52.71
CA LEU A 6 1.78 -33.04 -51.86
C LEU A 6 2.53 -33.06 -50.53
N ALA A 7 3.35 -32.02 -50.25
CA ALA A 7 3.96 -31.85 -48.94
C ALA A 7 2.96 -31.18 -47.95
N LEU A 8 2.52 -31.94 -46.96
CA LEU A 8 1.71 -31.41 -45.86
C LEU A 8 2.65 -30.62 -44.91
N ILE A 9 2.51 -29.30 -44.91
CA ILE A 9 3.16 -28.45 -43.91
C ILE A 9 2.29 -28.48 -42.63
N ALA A 10 2.69 -29.24 -41.62
CA ALA A 10 2.11 -29.17 -40.29
C ALA A 10 2.56 -27.89 -39.61
N ALA A 11 1.66 -26.91 -39.48
CA ALA A 11 1.89 -25.72 -38.68
C ALA A 11 1.93 -26.13 -37.21
N VAL A 12 3.10 -26.16 -36.61
CA VAL A 12 3.29 -26.33 -35.18
C VAL A 12 2.84 -25.00 -34.51
N LEU A 13 1.64 -24.97 -33.98
CA LEU A 13 1.18 -23.92 -33.07
C LEU A 13 2.07 -23.97 -31.83
N ALA A 14 3.03 -23.04 -31.69
CA ALA A 14 3.77 -22.84 -30.48
C ALA A 14 2.74 -22.48 -29.36
N PRO A 15 2.83 -23.10 -28.17
CA PRO A 15 1.97 -22.70 -27.07
C PRO A 15 2.22 -21.21 -26.79
N ALA A 16 1.15 -20.41 -26.73
CA ALA A 16 1.22 -19.04 -26.28
C ALA A 16 1.90 -19.05 -24.91
N ALA A 17 3.03 -18.35 -24.79
CA ALA A 17 3.69 -18.19 -23.49
C ALA A 17 2.64 -17.67 -22.52
N ALA A 18 2.36 -18.43 -21.45
CA ALA A 18 1.51 -17.98 -20.38
C ALA A 18 2.10 -16.64 -19.92
N GLY A 19 1.37 -15.55 -20.17
CA GLY A 19 1.82 -14.21 -19.81
C GLY A 19 2.18 -14.19 -18.33
N ALA A 20 3.32 -13.59 -17.98
CA ALA A 20 3.73 -13.46 -16.59
C ALA A 20 2.57 -12.86 -15.78
N GLU A 21 2.30 -13.45 -14.62
CA GLU A 21 1.22 -13.00 -13.73
C GLU A 21 1.43 -11.52 -13.39
N LEU A 22 0.34 -10.72 -13.39
CA LEU A 22 0.40 -9.29 -13.08
C LEU A 22 1.01 -9.09 -11.68
N PRO A 23 2.18 -8.43 -11.54
CA PRO A 23 2.77 -8.20 -10.23
C PRO A 23 1.88 -7.28 -9.39
N VAL A 24 1.98 -7.37 -8.07
CA VAL A 24 1.22 -6.52 -7.14
C VAL A 24 2.21 -5.77 -6.23
N PHE A 25 2.00 -4.47 -6.09
CA PHE A 25 2.52 -3.68 -4.98
C PHE A 25 1.41 -3.63 -3.93
N ASP A 26 1.63 -4.28 -2.78
CA ASP A 26 0.68 -4.24 -1.69
C ASP A 26 0.91 -2.99 -0.84
N ALA A 27 -0.02 -2.05 -0.89
CA ALA A 27 0.12 -0.76 -0.23
C ALA A 27 -0.33 -0.77 1.24
N HIS A 28 -0.70 -1.95 1.79
CA HIS A 28 -1.26 -2.03 3.14
C HIS A 28 -1.05 -3.41 3.78
N VAL A 29 0.07 -3.59 4.45
CA VAL A 29 0.42 -4.84 5.14
C VAL A 29 0.79 -4.55 6.59
N HIS A 30 0.26 -5.36 7.52
CA HIS A 30 0.62 -5.32 8.93
C HIS A 30 1.31 -6.61 9.36
N TYR A 31 2.41 -6.47 10.13
CA TYR A 31 3.10 -7.59 10.73
C TYR A 31 3.31 -7.34 12.22
N SER A 32 2.20 -7.34 12.98
CA SER A 32 2.21 -7.06 14.42
C SER A 32 2.56 -8.30 15.26
N HIS A 33 2.88 -8.06 16.53
CA HIS A 33 3.41 -9.07 17.46
C HIS A 33 2.55 -10.34 17.61
N ASP A 34 1.26 -10.26 17.40
CA ASP A 34 0.34 -11.39 17.44
C ASP A 34 0.51 -12.38 16.25
N ALA A 35 1.15 -11.93 15.17
CA ALA A 35 1.46 -12.80 14.03
C ALA A 35 2.84 -13.50 14.13
N TRP A 36 3.77 -13.00 14.95
CA TRP A 36 5.17 -13.41 14.87
C TRP A 36 5.42 -14.89 15.16
N GLU A 37 4.67 -15.48 16.10
CA GLU A 37 4.80 -16.90 16.45
C GLU A 37 4.11 -17.82 15.44
N THR A 38 2.95 -17.40 14.92
CA THR A 38 2.12 -18.22 14.01
C THR A 38 2.55 -18.11 12.57
N VAL A 39 3.13 -16.98 12.18
CA VAL A 39 3.65 -16.67 10.85
C VAL A 39 5.04 -16.03 11.01
N PRO A 40 6.09 -16.81 11.30
CA PRO A 40 7.45 -16.28 11.45
C PRO A 40 7.91 -15.48 10.20
N PRO A 41 8.90 -14.57 10.31
CA PRO A 41 9.31 -13.71 9.18
C PRO A 41 9.61 -14.47 7.89
N LYS A 42 10.24 -15.63 7.98
CA LYS A 42 10.51 -16.48 6.81
C LYS A 42 9.22 -16.94 6.10
N ASP A 43 8.21 -17.31 6.87
CA ASP A 43 6.93 -17.80 6.34
C ASP A 43 6.08 -16.62 5.80
N ALA A 44 6.10 -15.47 6.48
CA ALA A 44 5.49 -14.24 5.99
C ALA A 44 6.07 -13.83 4.62
N VAL A 45 7.40 -13.81 4.48
CA VAL A 45 8.09 -13.53 3.22
C VAL A 45 7.73 -14.58 2.15
N ALA A 46 7.65 -15.86 2.50
CA ALA A 46 7.26 -16.92 1.57
C ALA A 46 5.82 -16.71 1.07
N LEU A 47 4.87 -16.32 1.93
CA LEU A 47 3.50 -15.99 1.57
C LEU A 47 3.43 -14.76 0.64
N MET A 48 4.18 -13.70 0.94
CA MET A 48 4.26 -12.51 0.09
C MET A 48 4.80 -12.87 -1.32
N ARG A 49 5.86 -13.66 -1.41
CA ARG A 49 6.41 -14.14 -2.70
C ARG A 49 5.43 -15.05 -3.43
N LYS A 50 4.75 -15.97 -2.71
CA LYS A 50 3.70 -16.83 -3.27
C LYS A 50 2.53 -16.03 -3.81
N ALA A 51 2.19 -14.92 -3.18
CA ALA A 51 1.18 -13.97 -3.66
C ALA A 51 1.61 -13.19 -4.91
N GLY A 52 2.87 -13.31 -5.36
CA GLY A 52 3.41 -12.55 -6.47
C GLY A 52 3.54 -11.06 -6.17
N LEU A 53 3.81 -10.72 -4.90
CA LEU A 53 4.07 -9.34 -4.54
C LEU A 53 5.43 -8.90 -5.09
N LYS A 54 5.43 -7.76 -5.74
CA LYS A 54 6.64 -7.08 -6.19
C LYS A 54 7.31 -6.34 -5.01
N ARG A 55 6.50 -5.63 -4.24
CA ARG A 55 6.84 -4.96 -2.98
C ARG A 55 5.61 -4.82 -2.10
N ALA A 56 5.82 -4.51 -0.83
CA ALA A 56 4.76 -4.20 0.12
C ALA A 56 5.16 -3.06 1.05
N LEU A 57 4.23 -2.13 1.30
CA LEU A 57 4.31 -1.16 2.38
C LEU A 57 3.92 -1.88 3.67
N VAL A 58 4.87 -1.98 4.61
CA VAL A 58 4.70 -2.78 5.82
C VAL A 58 4.81 -1.91 7.06
N SER A 59 3.81 -2.00 7.92
CA SER A 59 3.83 -1.42 9.26
C SER A 59 3.52 -2.47 10.34
N SER A 60 3.84 -2.18 11.58
CA SER A 60 3.54 -3.07 12.71
C SER A 60 3.32 -2.31 14.02
N SER A 61 2.59 -2.93 14.93
CA SER A 61 2.45 -2.51 16.32
C SER A 61 3.20 -3.55 17.21
N ASN A 62 4.39 -3.27 17.76
CA ASN A 62 5.20 -2.09 17.47
C ASN A 62 6.02 -2.28 16.17
N ASP A 63 6.83 -1.27 15.83
CA ASP A 63 7.72 -1.23 14.67
C ASP A 63 8.73 -2.41 14.56
N GLN A 64 8.99 -3.14 15.60
CA GLN A 64 9.91 -4.29 15.57
C GLN A 64 9.53 -5.30 14.47
N GLY A 65 8.23 -5.57 14.27
CA GLY A 65 7.78 -6.47 13.21
C GLY A 65 8.12 -5.97 11.80
N THR A 66 7.97 -4.65 11.56
CA THR A 66 8.39 -4.02 10.31
C THR A 66 9.88 -4.25 10.05
N GLN A 67 10.73 -4.03 11.07
CA GLN A 67 12.18 -4.24 10.95
C GLN A 67 12.53 -5.71 10.72
N MET A 68 11.89 -6.64 11.43
CA MET A 68 12.08 -8.09 11.23
C MET A 68 11.79 -8.52 9.79
N LEU A 69 10.70 -8.04 9.18
CA LEU A 69 10.40 -8.35 7.78
C LEU A 69 11.35 -7.65 6.81
N TYR A 70 11.73 -6.40 7.10
CA TYR A 70 12.68 -5.66 6.27
C TYR A 70 14.07 -6.32 6.27
N GLU A 71 14.56 -6.78 7.40
CA GLU A 71 15.82 -7.54 7.51
C GLU A 71 15.75 -8.87 6.73
N ALA A 72 14.60 -9.56 6.78
CA ALA A 72 14.39 -10.82 6.09
C ALA A 72 14.27 -10.68 4.56
N ALA A 73 13.72 -9.56 4.06
CA ALA A 73 13.46 -9.34 2.63
C ALA A 73 13.51 -7.83 2.27
N PRO A 74 14.69 -7.20 2.25
CA PRO A 74 14.82 -5.76 1.98
C PRO A 74 14.49 -5.37 0.52
N ASP A 75 14.39 -6.34 -0.38
CA ASP A 75 13.93 -6.19 -1.75
C ASP A 75 12.40 -6.12 -1.88
N LEU A 76 11.70 -6.69 -0.92
CA LEU A 76 10.25 -6.84 -0.92
C LEU A 76 9.55 -5.84 0.00
N VAL A 77 10.16 -5.49 1.12
CA VAL A 77 9.54 -4.69 2.17
C VAL A 77 9.92 -3.21 2.06
N VAL A 78 8.94 -2.33 2.10
CA VAL A 78 9.11 -0.89 2.26
C VAL A 78 8.60 -0.52 3.65
N PRO A 79 9.48 -0.05 4.56
CA PRO A 79 9.11 0.20 5.95
C PRO A 79 8.22 1.44 6.13
N GLU A 80 7.20 1.28 6.96
CA GLU A 80 6.31 2.32 7.44
C GLU A 80 6.24 2.29 8.98
N LEU A 81 6.11 3.44 9.62
CA LEU A 81 6.08 3.57 11.09
C LEU A 81 4.67 3.86 11.60
N ARG A 82 4.05 2.94 12.33
CA ARG A 82 2.79 3.20 13.04
C ARG A 82 3.04 3.98 14.34
N PRO A 83 2.14 4.90 14.73
CA PRO A 83 2.22 5.57 16.02
C PRO A 83 1.71 4.67 17.16
N TYR A 84 2.07 3.38 17.13
CA TYR A 84 1.58 2.37 18.07
C TYR A 84 2.73 1.54 18.63
N ARG A 85 2.92 1.57 19.95
CA ARG A 85 3.84 0.71 20.69
C ARG A 85 3.22 -0.66 20.93
N THR A 86 1.88 -0.69 20.99
CA THR A 86 1.06 -1.90 21.12
C THR A 86 -0.23 -1.73 20.34
N ARG A 87 -0.99 -2.81 20.12
CA ARG A 87 -2.33 -2.72 19.51
C ARG A 87 -3.31 -1.88 20.33
N GLY A 88 -3.13 -1.81 21.64
CA GLY A 88 -3.98 -0.99 22.52
C GLY A 88 -3.88 0.51 22.21
N ASP A 89 -2.77 0.96 21.65
CA ASP A 89 -2.58 2.38 21.32
C ASP A 89 -3.52 2.86 20.20
N ILE A 90 -4.10 1.98 19.38
CA ILE A 90 -5.03 2.32 18.29
C ILE A 90 -6.14 3.28 18.73
N ALA A 91 -6.71 3.06 19.92
CA ALA A 91 -7.82 3.85 20.43
C ALA A 91 -7.38 5.09 21.24
N THR A 92 -6.11 5.19 21.64
CA THR A 92 -5.66 6.17 22.63
C THR A 92 -4.52 7.07 22.18
N TRP A 93 -3.80 6.70 21.14
CA TRP A 93 -2.57 7.37 20.69
C TRP A 93 -2.71 8.88 20.49
N VAL A 94 -3.87 9.34 20.04
CA VAL A 94 -4.13 10.76 19.72
C VAL A 94 -4.00 11.69 20.95
N ARG A 95 -4.04 11.13 22.17
CA ARG A 95 -3.96 11.86 23.45
C ARG A 95 -2.79 11.42 24.31
N ASP A 96 -1.98 10.48 23.85
CA ASP A 96 -0.82 9.97 24.59
C ASP A 96 0.48 10.65 24.10
N GLU A 97 0.96 11.63 24.87
CA GLU A 97 2.18 12.36 24.54
C GLU A 97 3.43 11.48 24.45
N ALA A 98 3.46 10.31 25.09
CA ALA A 98 4.57 9.37 24.99
C ALA A 98 4.73 8.78 23.58
N ILE A 99 3.69 8.81 22.75
CA ILE A 99 3.75 8.42 21.33
C ILE A 99 4.72 9.32 20.54
N VAL A 100 4.78 10.60 20.88
CA VAL A 100 5.71 11.52 20.21
C VAL A 100 7.16 11.08 20.44
N GLY A 101 7.53 10.77 21.68
CA GLY A 101 8.87 10.27 22.00
C GLY A 101 9.20 8.95 21.31
N TYR A 102 8.21 8.05 21.22
CA TYR A 102 8.34 6.80 20.45
C TYR A 102 8.61 7.07 18.96
N LEU A 103 7.81 7.91 18.30
CA LEU A 103 8.01 8.26 16.90
C LEU A 103 9.39 8.88 16.67
N GLU A 104 9.79 9.85 17.49
CA GLU A 104 11.09 10.50 17.38
C GLU A 104 12.26 9.52 17.54
N GLU A 105 12.18 8.59 18.51
CA GLU A 105 13.20 7.55 18.69
C GLU A 105 13.32 6.65 17.47
N ARG A 106 12.20 6.17 16.95
CA ARG A 106 12.19 5.26 15.79
C ARG A 106 12.68 5.95 14.53
N LEU A 107 12.26 7.20 14.28
CA LEU A 107 12.69 8.00 13.11
C LEU A 107 14.19 8.33 13.12
N ARG A 108 14.78 8.50 14.30
CA ARG A 108 16.24 8.67 14.39
C ARG A 108 17.00 7.40 14.09
N ARG A 109 16.43 6.25 14.40
CA ARG A 109 17.12 4.96 14.35
C ARG A 109 16.97 4.24 13.00
N TYR A 110 15.81 4.35 12.36
CA TYR A 110 15.47 3.61 11.15
C TYR A 110 14.95 4.52 10.04
N ARG A 111 14.93 4.00 8.83
CA ARG A 111 14.40 4.69 7.67
C ARG A 111 12.99 4.20 7.35
N PHE A 112 12.08 5.12 7.15
CA PHE A 112 10.69 4.87 6.78
C PHE A 112 10.31 5.74 5.59
N VAL A 113 9.31 5.32 4.83
CA VAL A 113 8.73 6.12 3.73
C VAL A 113 7.48 6.87 4.17
N ALA A 114 6.82 6.39 5.22
CA ALA A 114 5.57 6.95 5.72
C ALA A 114 5.46 6.82 7.25
N ILE A 115 4.60 7.65 7.85
CA ILE A 115 4.01 7.41 9.18
C ILE A 115 2.59 6.91 8.96
N GLY A 116 2.27 5.74 9.51
CA GLY A 116 0.96 5.07 9.39
C GLY A 116 1.06 3.54 9.45
N GLU A 117 0.01 2.84 9.22
CA GLU A 117 -1.37 3.31 9.22
C GLU A 117 -1.75 3.83 10.61
N PHE A 118 -2.41 4.97 10.68
CA PHE A 118 -2.95 5.51 11.92
C PHE A 118 -4.46 5.75 11.82
N HIS A 119 -5.21 5.45 12.89
CA HIS A 119 -6.64 5.70 13.01
C HIS A 119 -6.87 7.11 13.55
N LEU A 120 -7.49 7.99 12.75
CA LEU A 120 -7.66 9.39 13.08
C LEU A 120 -8.95 9.93 12.46
N PHE A 121 -9.86 10.47 13.27
CA PHE A 121 -11.19 10.87 12.81
C PHE A 121 -11.53 12.30 13.22
N GLY A 122 -12.11 13.04 12.29
CA GLY A 122 -12.65 14.39 12.50
C GLY A 122 -11.68 15.33 13.22
N ALA A 123 -12.19 16.01 14.22
CA ALA A 123 -11.47 17.03 14.99
C ALA A 123 -10.29 16.48 15.85
N ASP A 124 -10.20 15.18 16.08
CA ASP A 124 -9.03 14.60 16.77
C ASP A 124 -7.74 14.83 16.00
N ALA A 125 -7.81 15.08 14.68
CA ALA A 125 -6.67 15.50 13.87
C ALA A 125 -6.00 16.80 14.36
N ASP A 126 -6.74 17.64 15.06
CA ASP A 126 -6.25 18.91 15.58
C ASP A 126 -5.64 18.83 16.99
N LEU A 127 -5.65 17.66 17.61
CA LEU A 127 -5.02 17.43 18.92
C LEU A 127 -3.49 17.57 18.85
N PRO A 128 -2.82 17.88 19.97
CA PRO A 128 -1.37 18.13 19.98
C PRO A 128 -0.53 16.95 19.44
N VAL A 129 -0.87 15.71 19.78
CA VAL A 129 -0.12 14.52 19.37
C VAL A 129 -0.20 14.29 17.86
N PRO A 130 -1.39 14.25 17.19
CA PRO A 130 -1.51 14.20 15.74
C PRO A 130 -0.80 15.37 15.03
N ARG A 131 -0.93 16.60 15.54
CA ARG A 131 -0.20 17.75 14.98
C ARG A 131 1.32 17.57 15.04
N ARG A 132 1.86 17.06 16.15
CA ARG A 132 3.29 16.77 16.23
C ARG A 132 3.71 15.64 15.30
N MET A 133 2.89 14.59 15.14
CA MET A 133 3.11 13.53 14.17
C MET A 133 3.19 14.09 12.74
N VAL A 134 2.27 14.97 12.34
CA VAL A 134 2.30 15.64 11.03
C VAL A 134 3.57 16.47 10.87
N ALA A 135 3.98 17.20 11.90
CA ALA A 135 5.23 17.96 11.89
C ALA A 135 6.45 17.04 11.69
N LEU A 136 6.51 15.89 12.39
CA LEU A 136 7.56 14.90 12.20
C LEU A 136 7.56 14.32 10.77
N ALA A 137 6.38 13.98 10.24
CA ALA A 137 6.29 13.52 8.85
C ALA A 137 6.86 14.56 7.87
N ARG A 138 6.57 15.83 8.09
CA ARG A 138 7.11 16.94 7.28
C ARG A 138 8.63 17.10 7.46
N GLU A 139 9.14 17.06 8.68
CA GLU A 139 10.56 17.17 9.00
C GLU A 139 11.39 16.08 8.30
N TYR A 140 10.88 14.85 8.27
CA TYR A 140 11.55 13.69 7.66
C TYR A 140 11.16 13.45 6.20
N GLY A 141 10.28 14.26 5.60
CA GLY A 141 9.84 14.12 4.22
C GLY A 141 8.99 12.87 3.93
N LEU A 142 8.24 12.40 4.94
CA LEU A 142 7.47 11.16 4.90
C LEU A 142 6.05 11.38 4.37
N MET A 143 5.43 10.32 3.88
CA MET A 143 4.00 10.27 3.62
C MET A 143 3.23 10.08 4.93
N LEU A 144 1.92 10.35 4.87
CA LEU A 144 0.95 9.98 5.91
C LEU A 144 0.07 8.86 5.35
N HIS A 145 -0.07 7.74 6.07
CA HIS A 145 -1.01 6.68 5.71
C HIS A 145 -2.15 6.68 6.73
N ALA A 146 -3.31 7.18 6.31
CA ALA A 146 -4.39 7.61 7.19
C ALA A 146 -5.62 6.70 7.08
N HIS A 147 -5.91 5.93 8.11
CA HIS A 147 -7.22 5.32 8.34
C HIS A 147 -8.14 6.38 8.96
N SER A 148 -8.84 7.11 8.12
CA SER A 148 -9.48 8.35 8.50
C SER A 148 -10.76 8.60 7.70
N ASP A 149 -11.68 9.36 8.29
CA ASP A 149 -12.77 9.96 7.53
C ASP A 149 -12.27 11.14 6.66
N ALA A 150 -13.13 11.63 5.78
CA ALA A 150 -12.79 12.73 4.90
C ALA A 150 -12.49 14.03 5.66
N ASP A 151 -13.14 14.28 6.82
CA ASP A 151 -12.90 15.48 7.64
C ASP A 151 -11.48 15.48 8.22
N ALA A 152 -11.02 14.36 8.76
CA ALA A 152 -9.65 14.25 9.26
C ALA A 152 -8.62 14.43 8.15
N VAL A 153 -8.84 13.85 6.96
CA VAL A 153 -7.96 14.05 5.79
C VAL A 153 -7.89 15.53 5.40
N GLU A 154 -9.01 16.24 5.38
CA GLU A 154 -9.06 17.68 5.12
C GLU A 154 -8.24 18.48 6.14
N ARG A 155 -8.32 18.12 7.43
CA ARG A 155 -7.54 18.76 8.50
C ARG A 155 -6.05 18.47 8.38
N LEU A 156 -5.66 17.27 7.97
CA LEU A 156 -4.26 16.95 7.68
C LEU A 156 -3.72 17.83 6.54
N PHE A 157 -4.46 18.03 5.46
CA PHE A 157 -4.07 18.95 4.40
C PHE A 157 -4.08 20.42 4.85
N ALA A 158 -4.99 20.84 5.74
CA ALA A 158 -4.97 22.19 6.32
C ALA A 158 -3.70 22.42 7.15
N GLN A 159 -3.18 21.42 7.85
CA GLN A 159 -1.92 21.49 8.62
C GLN A 159 -0.69 21.47 7.72
N TRP A 160 -0.74 20.68 6.65
CA TRP A 160 0.36 20.54 5.70
C TRP A 160 -0.18 20.40 4.27
N PRO A 161 -0.39 21.52 3.54
CA PRO A 161 -0.98 21.49 2.19
C PRO A 161 -0.22 20.67 1.15
N GLN A 162 1.09 20.46 1.35
CA GLN A 162 1.92 19.64 0.46
C GLN A 162 2.07 18.20 0.95
N ALA A 163 1.35 17.79 2.01
CA ALA A 163 1.36 16.43 2.51
C ALA A 163 1.08 15.44 1.36
N ARG A 164 1.78 14.32 1.37
CA ARG A 164 1.45 13.16 0.55
C ARG A 164 0.68 12.20 1.43
N ILE A 165 -0.58 11.94 1.10
CA ILE A 165 -1.46 11.12 1.93
C ILE A 165 -1.90 9.88 1.15
N LEU A 166 -1.68 8.69 1.72
CA LEU A 166 -2.34 7.45 1.35
C LEU A 166 -3.55 7.29 2.26
N TRP A 167 -4.73 7.31 1.67
CA TRP A 167 -6.01 7.17 2.39
C TRP A 167 -6.37 5.70 2.48
N ALA A 168 -6.17 5.11 3.64
CA ALA A 168 -6.45 3.71 3.89
C ALA A 168 -7.92 3.39 3.58
N HIS A 169 -8.14 2.28 2.89
CA HIS A 169 -9.48 1.80 2.50
C HIS A 169 -10.32 2.80 1.71
N ALA A 170 -9.69 3.81 1.07
CA ALA A 170 -10.41 4.95 0.49
C ALA A 170 -11.42 5.58 1.49
N GLY A 171 -11.06 5.60 2.79
CA GLY A 171 -11.88 6.08 3.89
C GLY A 171 -13.16 5.32 4.17
N PHE A 172 -13.35 4.15 3.57
CA PHE A 172 -14.64 3.46 3.49
C PHE A 172 -15.77 4.32 2.90
N GLU A 173 -15.40 5.39 2.21
CA GLU A 173 -16.34 6.31 1.56
C GLU A 173 -16.93 5.71 0.27
N ARG A 174 -18.06 6.25 -0.16
CA ARG A 174 -18.63 5.90 -1.47
C ARG A 174 -17.76 6.46 -2.61
N PRO A 175 -17.75 5.84 -3.80
CA PRO A 175 -16.91 6.22 -4.93
C PRO A 175 -17.03 7.71 -5.30
N GLU A 176 -18.22 8.30 -5.20
CA GLU A 176 -18.46 9.71 -5.50
C GLU A 176 -17.66 10.61 -4.56
N ARG A 177 -17.67 10.30 -3.24
CA ARG A 177 -16.94 11.07 -2.24
C ARG A 177 -15.44 10.90 -2.41
N VAL A 178 -14.98 9.69 -2.71
CA VAL A 178 -13.56 9.43 -3.02
C VAL A 178 -13.11 10.28 -4.21
N ARG A 179 -13.90 10.32 -5.29
CA ARG A 179 -13.60 11.13 -6.48
C ARG A 179 -13.54 12.63 -6.17
N GLU A 180 -14.46 13.14 -5.33
CA GLU A 180 -14.44 14.53 -4.87
C GLU A 180 -13.12 14.86 -4.13
N MET A 181 -12.72 14.01 -3.20
CA MET A 181 -11.48 14.17 -2.45
C MET A 181 -10.24 14.12 -3.35
N LEU A 182 -10.19 13.19 -4.31
CA LEU A 182 -9.09 13.07 -5.26
C LEU A 182 -9.01 14.27 -6.22
N ARG A 183 -10.15 14.86 -6.64
CA ARG A 183 -10.15 16.11 -7.44
C ARG A 183 -9.61 17.29 -6.65
N LYS A 184 -9.97 17.36 -5.37
CA LYS A 184 -9.55 18.47 -4.50
C LYS A 184 -8.08 18.41 -4.13
N HIS A 185 -7.55 17.20 -3.90
CA HIS A 185 -6.20 17.01 -3.37
C HIS A 185 -5.32 16.20 -4.34
N GLN A 186 -4.40 16.89 -5.02
CA GLN A 186 -3.50 16.26 -5.99
C GLN A 186 -2.51 15.27 -5.37
N ASN A 187 -2.19 15.41 -4.08
CA ASN A 187 -1.28 14.55 -3.33
C ASN A 187 -2.01 13.55 -2.44
N LEU A 188 -3.25 13.18 -2.80
CA LEU A 188 -4.04 12.14 -2.16
C LEU A 188 -4.05 10.90 -3.05
N TRP A 189 -3.72 9.75 -2.48
CA TRP A 189 -3.90 8.40 -3.05
C TRP A 189 -4.80 7.61 -2.13
N ALA A 190 -5.38 6.52 -2.63
CA ALA A 190 -6.24 5.64 -1.86
C ALA A 190 -5.84 4.17 -2.06
N ASP A 191 -5.73 3.40 -1.00
CA ASP A 191 -5.69 1.96 -1.12
C ASP A 191 -7.10 1.35 -1.03
N LEU A 192 -7.20 0.12 -1.53
CA LEU A 192 -8.44 -0.65 -1.58
C LEU A 192 -8.42 -1.84 -0.61
N ALA A 193 -7.49 -1.79 0.36
CA ALA A 193 -7.40 -2.82 1.38
C ALA A 193 -8.72 -2.97 2.13
N PHE A 194 -9.06 -4.20 2.52
CA PHE A 194 -10.26 -4.54 3.26
C PHE A 194 -11.60 -4.13 2.60
N ARG A 195 -11.57 -3.67 1.34
CA ARG A 195 -12.78 -3.34 0.58
C ARG A 195 -13.20 -4.49 -0.33
N THR A 196 -14.49 -4.77 -0.38
CA THR A 196 -15.07 -5.78 -1.28
C THR A 196 -16.17 -5.21 -2.18
N ASP A 197 -16.57 -3.95 -1.95
CA ASP A 197 -17.66 -3.27 -2.64
C ASP A 197 -17.29 -2.75 -4.03
N HIS A 198 -15.99 -2.75 -4.39
CA HIS A 198 -15.52 -2.24 -5.68
C HIS A 198 -15.61 -3.27 -6.82
N ALA A 199 -15.76 -4.56 -6.49
CA ALA A 199 -15.89 -5.62 -7.49
C ALA A 199 -16.74 -6.78 -7.00
N ALA A 200 -17.43 -7.43 -7.92
CA ALA A 200 -18.22 -8.63 -7.66
C ALA A 200 -18.07 -9.61 -8.84
N GLY A 201 -17.81 -10.89 -8.56
CA GLY A 201 -17.65 -11.92 -9.58
C GLY A 201 -16.56 -11.61 -10.63
N GLY A 202 -15.46 -11.00 -10.21
CA GLY A 202 -14.36 -10.60 -11.09
C GLY A 202 -14.66 -9.37 -11.95
N LYS A 203 -15.75 -8.65 -11.71
CA LYS A 203 -16.16 -7.44 -12.44
C LYS A 203 -16.15 -6.23 -11.52
N VAL A 204 -15.56 -5.14 -11.99
CA VAL A 204 -15.58 -3.86 -11.29
C VAL A 204 -16.97 -3.23 -11.40
N VAL A 205 -17.56 -2.81 -10.30
CA VAL A 205 -18.86 -2.14 -10.30
C VAL A 205 -18.77 -0.77 -11.00
N PRO A 206 -19.84 -0.29 -11.66
CA PRO A 206 -19.79 0.87 -12.53
C PRO A 206 -19.25 2.15 -11.87
N GLU A 207 -19.63 2.42 -10.62
CA GLU A 207 -19.24 3.62 -9.89
C GLU A 207 -17.74 3.63 -9.56
N TRP A 208 -17.21 2.48 -9.15
CA TRP A 208 -15.77 2.32 -8.94
C TRP A 208 -14.99 2.30 -10.24
N ARG A 209 -15.56 1.70 -11.30
CA ARG A 209 -14.95 1.75 -12.62
C ARG A 209 -14.77 3.20 -13.09
N ALA A 210 -15.79 4.04 -12.89
CA ALA A 210 -15.69 5.47 -13.21
C ALA A 210 -14.57 6.16 -12.41
N ALA A 211 -14.41 5.84 -11.11
CA ALA A 211 -13.33 6.36 -10.29
C ALA A 211 -11.94 5.93 -10.78
N PHE A 212 -11.76 4.65 -11.09
CA PHE A 212 -10.49 4.11 -11.56
C PHE A 212 -10.08 4.65 -12.94
N LEU A 213 -11.04 4.89 -13.82
CA LEU A 213 -10.78 5.47 -15.14
C LEU A 213 -10.49 6.98 -15.07
N GLU A 214 -11.12 7.69 -14.14
CA GLU A 214 -10.87 9.13 -13.93
C GLU A 214 -9.51 9.38 -13.23
N PHE A 215 -9.10 8.50 -12.30
CA PHE A 215 -7.89 8.63 -11.50
C PHE A 215 -7.01 7.36 -11.54
N PRO A 216 -6.52 6.95 -12.72
CA PRO A 216 -5.81 5.68 -12.87
C PRO A 216 -4.48 5.64 -12.09
N ASP A 217 -3.94 6.79 -11.70
CA ASP A 217 -2.67 6.95 -10.98
C ASP A 217 -2.84 7.18 -9.46
N ARG A 218 -4.07 7.03 -8.93
CA ARG A 218 -4.38 7.38 -7.53
C ARG A 218 -4.85 6.22 -6.66
N PHE A 219 -5.08 5.04 -7.23
CA PHE A 219 -5.51 3.85 -6.48
C PHE A 219 -4.39 2.82 -6.39
N MET A 220 -4.39 2.04 -5.32
CA MET A 220 -3.44 0.96 -5.07
C MET A 220 -4.16 -0.25 -4.48
N VAL A 221 -3.68 -1.44 -4.77
CA VAL A 221 -4.11 -2.67 -4.07
C VAL A 221 -3.54 -2.67 -2.66
N GLY A 222 -4.29 -3.19 -1.71
CA GLY A 222 -3.86 -3.47 -0.35
C GLY A 222 -4.56 -4.70 0.21
N THR A 223 -3.91 -5.45 1.10
CA THR A 223 -4.49 -6.67 1.68
C THR A 223 -4.94 -6.51 3.12
N ASP A 224 -4.29 -5.64 3.88
CA ASP A 224 -4.56 -5.39 5.30
C ASP A 224 -4.49 -6.66 6.17
N THR A 225 -3.29 -7.12 6.43
CA THR A 225 -3.02 -8.33 7.23
C THR A 225 -3.04 -8.03 8.74
N TYR A 226 -4.07 -7.36 9.24
CA TYR A 226 -4.16 -6.85 10.62
C TYR A 226 -4.30 -7.95 11.70
N VAL A 227 -4.63 -9.18 11.32
CA VAL A 227 -4.67 -10.35 12.21
C VAL A 227 -3.93 -11.53 11.58
N PRO A 228 -3.41 -12.49 12.38
CA PRO A 228 -2.59 -13.61 11.89
C PRO A 228 -3.26 -14.42 10.78
N GLU A 229 -4.56 -14.65 10.89
CA GLU A 229 -5.33 -15.48 9.94
C GLU A 229 -5.32 -14.87 8.53
N ARG A 230 -5.27 -13.56 8.39
CA ARG A 230 -5.26 -12.87 7.09
C ARG A 230 -3.97 -13.10 6.29
N TRP A 231 -2.88 -13.45 6.95
CA TRP A 231 -1.63 -13.82 6.27
C TRP A 231 -1.81 -15.05 5.37
N HIS A 232 -2.61 -16.01 5.81
CA HIS A 232 -2.87 -17.22 5.02
C HIS A 232 -3.73 -16.96 3.79
N TYR A 233 -4.57 -15.90 3.82
CA TYR A 233 -5.40 -15.47 2.68
C TYR A 233 -4.67 -14.52 1.71
N LEU A 234 -3.47 -14.06 2.02
CA LEU A 234 -2.75 -13.09 1.20
C LEU A 234 -2.56 -13.57 -0.27
N PRO A 235 -2.17 -14.83 -0.57
CA PRO A 235 -2.10 -15.30 -1.95
C PRO A 235 -3.46 -15.35 -2.66
N GLU A 236 -4.53 -15.70 -1.94
CA GLU A 236 -5.88 -15.73 -2.50
C GLU A 236 -6.40 -14.30 -2.75
N HIS A 237 -6.16 -13.39 -1.84
CA HIS A 237 -6.52 -11.98 -2.01
C HIS A 237 -5.81 -11.36 -3.23
N ALA A 238 -4.52 -11.64 -3.41
CA ALA A 238 -3.77 -11.20 -4.58
C ALA A 238 -4.34 -11.79 -5.89
N ARG A 239 -4.74 -13.06 -5.88
CA ARG A 239 -5.43 -13.70 -7.01
C ARG A 239 -6.77 -13.00 -7.31
N TRP A 240 -7.61 -12.81 -6.30
CA TRP A 240 -8.88 -12.07 -6.44
C TRP A 240 -8.66 -10.65 -6.97
N SER A 241 -7.61 -9.96 -6.50
CA SER A 241 -7.26 -8.63 -7.00
C SER A 241 -6.93 -8.66 -8.50
N ARG A 242 -6.21 -9.65 -8.99
CA ARG A 242 -5.92 -9.82 -10.41
C ARG A 242 -7.17 -10.10 -11.23
N GLU A 243 -8.14 -10.84 -10.68
CA GLU A 243 -9.39 -11.16 -11.36
C GLU A 243 -10.20 -9.89 -11.70
N TRP A 244 -10.41 -9.01 -10.73
CA TRP A 244 -11.16 -7.78 -11.01
C TRP A 244 -10.33 -6.74 -11.78
N LEU A 245 -9.01 -6.70 -11.58
CA LEU A 245 -8.11 -5.86 -12.37
C LEU A 245 -8.17 -6.21 -13.86
N ALA A 246 -8.32 -7.47 -14.21
CA ALA A 246 -8.45 -7.93 -15.59
C ALA A 246 -9.70 -7.40 -16.31
N ASP A 247 -10.72 -6.90 -15.60
CA ASP A 247 -11.89 -6.22 -16.15
C ASP A 247 -11.60 -4.78 -16.59
N LEU A 248 -10.49 -4.18 -16.16
CA LEU A 248 -10.09 -2.82 -16.52
C LEU A 248 -9.19 -2.81 -17.77
N PRO A 249 -9.07 -1.66 -18.45
CA PRO A 249 -8.03 -1.48 -19.45
C PRO A 249 -6.65 -1.81 -18.87
N ARG A 250 -5.82 -2.52 -19.62
CA ARG A 250 -4.54 -3.07 -19.15
C ARG A 250 -3.66 -2.01 -18.45
N GLU A 251 -3.56 -0.82 -19.02
CA GLU A 251 -2.75 0.26 -18.44
C GLU A 251 -3.27 0.69 -17.06
N VAL A 252 -4.59 0.80 -16.89
CA VAL A 252 -5.22 1.15 -15.62
C VAL A 252 -4.99 0.02 -14.61
N ALA A 253 -5.18 -1.23 -15.02
CA ALA A 253 -4.92 -2.40 -14.19
C ALA A 253 -3.47 -2.44 -13.69
N GLU A 254 -2.48 -2.24 -14.57
CA GLU A 254 -1.06 -2.21 -14.20
C GLU A 254 -0.71 -1.04 -13.26
N ARG A 255 -1.33 0.13 -13.45
CA ARG A 255 -1.15 1.28 -12.54
C ARG A 255 -1.64 0.95 -11.14
N ILE A 256 -2.86 0.47 -11.01
CA ILE A 256 -3.47 0.14 -9.71
C ILE A 256 -2.78 -1.05 -9.06
N ALA A 257 -2.41 -2.07 -9.84
CA ALA A 257 -1.77 -3.27 -9.33
C ALA A 257 -0.40 -2.98 -8.70
N TRP A 258 0.44 -2.18 -9.34
CA TRP A 258 1.81 -2.02 -8.87
C TRP A 258 2.52 -0.71 -9.24
N ARG A 259 2.23 -0.10 -10.40
CA ARG A 259 2.99 1.07 -10.87
C ARG A 259 2.82 2.28 -9.97
N ASN A 260 1.61 2.50 -9.45
CA ASN A 260 1.35 3.62 -8.53
C ASN A 260 2.11 3.43 -7.22
N GLY A 261 2.07 2.24 -6.62
CA GLY A 261 2.82 1.92 -5.42
C GLY A 261 4.33 2.09 -5.60
N GLU A 262 4.88 1.60 -6.72
CA GLU A 262 6.30 1.80 -7.05
C GLU A 262 6.65 3.29 -7.24
N ALA A 263 5.84 4.04 -7.98
CA ALA A 263 6.13 5.44 -8.26
C ALA A 263 6.07 6.32 -7.00
N VAL A 264 5.06 6.10 -6.16
CA VAL A 264 4.74 6.98 -5.03
C VAL A 264 5.49 6.55 -3.76
N ILE A 265 5.57 5.25 -3.50
CA ILE A 265 6.09 4.67 -2.26
C ILE A 265 7.48 4.07 -2.49
N GLY A 266 7.59 3.05 -3.36
CA GLY A 266 8.84 2.33 -3.61
C GLY A 266 9.98 3.25 -4.06
N GLY A 267 9.75 4.05 -5.08
CA GLY A 267 10.74 5.00 -5.60
C GLY A 267 11.10 6.11 -4.60
N ALA A 268 10.19 6.50 -3.70
CA ALA A 268 10.51 7.45 -2.62
C ALA A 268 11.49 6.82 -1.61
N PHE A 269 11.26 5.57 -1.24
CA PHE A 269 12.14 4.82 -0.35
C PHE A 269 13.53 4.57 -0.96
N ASP A 270 13.58 4.21 -2.24
CA ASP A 270 14.84 3.97 -2.95
C ASP A 270 15.72 5.23 -3.01
N ARG A 271 15.10 6.40 -3.24
CA ARG A 271 15.83 7.69 -3.19
C ARG A 271 16.43 7.98 -1.81
N GLN A 272 15.76 7.61 -0.73
CA GLN A 272 16.31 7.76 0.63
C GLN A 272 17.48 6.80 0.90
N ARG A 273 17.55 5.66 0.20
CA ARG A 273 18.64 4.68 0.33
C ARG A 273 19.88 5.02 -0.49
N SER A 274 19.69 5.73 -1.60
CA SER A 274 20.81 6.17 -2.42
C SER A 274 21.66 7.17 -1.62
N PRO A 275 22.99 7.03 -1.55
CA PRO A 275 23.83 8.07 -0.99
C PRO A 275 23.54 9.36 -1.77
N GLN A 276 23.23 10.45 -1.06
CA GLN A 276 23.24 11.76 -1.70
C GLN A 276 24.62 11.90 -2.33
N GLY A 277 24.64 11.89 -3.67
CA GLY A 277 25.88 12.09 -4.42
C GLY A 277 26.55 13.33 -3.86
N GLY A 278 27.76 13.15 -3.32
CA GLY A 278 28.52 14.23 -2.71
C GLY A 278 28.54 15.42 -3.66
N ALA A 279 27.90 16.50 -3.25
CA ALA A 279 28.25 17.82 -3.72
C ALA A 279 29.62 18.10 -3.14
N GLY A 280 30.64 17.56 -3.81
CA GLY A 280 32.04 17.88 -3.59
C GLY A 280 32.43 18.96 -4.58
N GLY A 281 33.09 19.93 -4.09
CA GLY A 281 33.83 20.92 -4.87
C GLY A 281 33.62 22.30 -4.40
#